data_ee0d3daaf4cbf5301e30768dbe2f46d2
#
_entry.id   ee0d3daaf4cbf5301e30768dbe2f46d2
#
_cell.length_a   1.000
_cell.length_b   1.000
_cell.length_c   1.000
_cell.angle_alpha   90.00
_cell.angle_beta   90.00
_cell.angle_gamma   90.00
#
_symmetry.space_group_name_H-M   'P 1'
#
loop_
_entity.id
_entity.type
_entity.pdbx_description
1 polymer ?
#
loop_
_entity_poly.entity_id
_entity_poly.type
_entity_poly.pdbx_seq_one_letter_code
_entity_poly.pdbx_strand_id
1 'polypeptide(L)'
;MDIALIAVVAALVGLAIAAMLYKKINDIKIENMTVADITSQIQDGAMAFLKAEYKYLAIFVTIVAVLLYFITEDDGHLTALAFLGGALASVLAGLSGMKAATAANGRTAVAAQTGQAEALEVSYNGGAVMGLSVGGLGLLGISLVAYFFGAGDAGDTNITHAAGFGMGASSIALFARVGGGIYTKACLLYTSDAADE
;
A
#
# COMPACT_ATOMS: atom_id res chain seq x y z
N MET A 1 20.83 -6.00 -21.58
CA MET A 1 19.65 -6.45 -20.79
C MET A 1 19.01 -5.17 -20.31
N ASP A 2 17.77 -4.92 -20.69
CA ASP A 2 17.12 -3.64 -20.44
C ASP A 2 16.95 -3.41 -18.94
N ILE A 3 17.33 -2.21 -18.50
CA ILE A 3 17.24 -1.80 -17.09
C ILE A 3 15.81 -2.01 -16.56
N ALA A 4 14.81 -1.75 -17.39
CA ALA A 4 13.41 -1.98 -17.07
C ALA A 4 13.11 -3.46 -16.74
N LEU A 5 13.70 -4.40 -17.48
CA LEU A 5 13.52 -5.83 -17.19
C LEU A 5 14.14 -6.26 -15.86
N ILE A 6 15.33 -5.73 -15.56
CA ILE A 6 15.99 -5.98 -14.25
C ILE A 6 15.11 -5.45 -13.12
N ALA A 7 14.55 -4.26 -13.28
CA ALA A 7 13.67 -3.64 -12.29
C ALA A 7 12.36 -4.44 -12.10
N VAL A 8 11.77 -4.97 -13.18
CA VAL A 8 10.61 -5.87 -13.09
C VAL A 8 10.94 -7.13 -12.30
N VAL A 9 12.08 -7.78 -12.59
CA VAL A 9 12.50 -8.98 -11.86
C VAL A 9 12.72 -8.68 -10.38
N ALA A 10 13.41 -7.59 -10.06
CA ALA A 10 13.63 -7.14 -8.67
C ALA A 10 12.31 -6.87 -7.94
N ALA A 11 11.35 -6.21 -8.60
CA ALA A 11 10.03 -5.95 -8.06
C ALA A 11 9.26 -7.25 -7.75
N LEU A 12 9.27 -8.20 -8.67
CA LEU A 12 8.61 -9.50 -8.49
C LEU A 12 9.25 -10.30 -7.34
N VAL A 13 10.58 -10.29 -7.21
CA VAL A 13 11.28 -10.91 -6.10
C VAL A 13 10.86 -10.26 -4.77
N GLY A 14 10.82 -8.92 -4.72
CA GLY A 14 10.36 -8.19 -3.53
C GLY A 14 8.93 -8.55 -3.13
N LEU A 15 8.00 -8.62 -4.09
CA LEU A 15 6.62 -9.02 -3.86
C LEU A 15 6.49 -10.49 -3.42
N ALA A 16 7.32 -11.38 -3.96
CA ALA A 16 7.36 -12.78 -3.54
C ALA A 16 7.83 -12.91 -2.08
N ILE A 17 8.86 -12.14 -1.69
CA ILE A 17 9.34 -12.09 -0.29
C ILE A 17 8.24 -11.52 0.61
N ALA A 18 7.54 -10.45 0.21
CA ALA A 18 6.41 -9.90 0.96
C ALA A 18 5.32 -10.96 1.20
N ALA A 19 4.96 -11.73 0.18
CA ALA A 19 3.97 -12.80 0.31
C ALA A 19 4.44 -13.93 1.26
N MET A 20 5.72 -14.30 1.21
CA MET A 20 6.30 -15.28 2.14
C MET A 20 6.28 -14.79 3.58
N LEU A 21 6.66 -13.53 3.82
CA LEU A 21 6.62 -12.92 5.15
C LEU A 21 5.19 -12.83 5.69
N TYR A 22 4.23 -12.44 4.85
CA TYR A 22 2.83 -12.39 5.23
C TYR A 22 2.29 -13.76 5.63
N LYS A 23 2.67 -14.82 4.89
CA LYS A 23 2.35 -16.20 5.25
C LYS A 23 2.97 -16.58 6.59
N LYS A 24 4.28 -16.30 6.80
CA LYS A 24 4.99 -16.56 8.05
C LYS A 24 4.30 -15.94 9.26
N ILE A 25 3.81 -14.69 9.12
CA ILE A 25 3.05 -14.01 10.18
C ILE A 25 1.75 -14.79 10.44
N ASN A 26 0.99 -15.14 9.42
CA ASN A 26 -0.31 -15.79 9.58
C ASN A 26 -0.22 -17.22 10.14
N ASP A 27 0.91 -17.89 10.00
CA ASP A 27 1.16 -19.23 10.56
C ASP A 27 1.28 -19.23 12.10
N ILE A 28 1.51 -18.04 12.71
CA ILE A 28 1.52 -17.86 14.17
C ILE A 28 0.08 -17.91 14.68
N LYS A 29 -0.23 -18.92 15.48
CA LYS A 29 -1.57 -19.10 16.07
C LYS A 29 -1.77 -18.20 17.29
N ILE A 30 -2.95 -17.61 17.39
CA ILE A 30 -3.39 -16.86 18.56
C ILE A 30 -4.29 -17.80 19.38
N GLU A 31 -3.74 -18.39 20.45
CA GLU A 31 -4.49 -19.34 21.29
C GLU A 31 -5.42 -18.64 22.28
N ASN A 32 -5.09 -17.42 22.69
CA ASN A 32 -5.91 -16.64 23.62
C ASN A 32 -7.13 -16.06 22.90
N MET A 33 -8.31 -16.52 23.29
CA MET A 33 -9.59 -16.11 22.67
C MET A 33 -9.83 -14.59 22.75
N THR A 34 -9.44 -13.94 23.84
CA THR A 34 -9.60 -12.49 23.99
C THR A 34 -8.72 -11.72 23.01
N VAL A 35 -7.46 -12.16 22.85
CA VAL A 35 -6.53 -11.55 21.87
C VAL A 35 -7.03 -11.79 20.45
N ALA A 36 -7.56 -12.98 20.16
CA ALA A 36 -8.11 -13.30 18.84
C ALA A 36 -9.33 -12.42 18.53
N ASP A 37 -10.24 -12.24 19.47
CA ASP A 37 -11.45 -11.42 19.32
C ASP A 37 -11.10 -9.94 19.08
N ILE A 38 -10.22 -9.37 19.91
CA ILE A 38 -9.74 -7.99 19.75
C ILE A 38 -9.04 -7.82 18.38
N THR A 39 -8.20 -8.79 17.97
CA THR A 39 -7.52 -8.75 16.68
C THR A 39 -8.53 -8.74 15.52
N SER A 40 -9.58 -9.55 15.60
CA SER A 40 -10.66 -9.57 14.60
C SER A 40 -11.39 -8.24 14.54
N GLN A 41 -11.76 -7.65 15.68
CA GLN A 41 -12.43 -6.36 15.75
C GLN A 41 -11.56 -5.24 15.14
N ILE A 42 -10.25 -5.24 15.40
CA ILE A 42 -9.31 -4.27 14.79
C ILE A 42 -9.26 -4.46 13.25
N GLN A 43 -9.22 -5.70 12.78
CA GLN A 43 -9.21 -6.00 11.33
C GLN A 43 -10.49 -5.54 10.66
N ASP A 44 -11.64 -5.81 11.26
CA ASP A 44 -12.95 -5.40 10.74
C ASP A 44 -13.09 -3.88 10.70
N GLY A 45 -12.67 -3.19 11.75
CA GLY A 45 -12.62 -1.73 11.81
C GLY A 45 -11.72 -1.13 10.74
N ALA A 46 -10.51 -1.67 10.57
CA ALA A 46 -9.57 -1.22 9.56
C ALA A 46 -10.11 -1.43 8.13
N MET A 47 -10.77 -2.56 7.86
CA MET A 47 -11.36 -2.83 6.55
C MET A 47 -12.60 -1.97 6.28
N ALA A 48 -13.41 -1.68 7.29
CA ALA A 48 -14.54 -0.76 7.19
C ALA A 48 -14.07 0.66 6.86
N PHE A 49 -13.02 1.13 7.54
CA PHE A 49 -12.38 2.41 7.28
C PHE A 49 -11.87 2.49 5.82
N LEU A 50 -11.08 1.51 5.36
CA LEU A 50 -10.56 1.48 4.00
C LEU A 50 -11.66 1.50 2.94
N LYS A 51 -12.76 0.75 3.16
CA LYS A 51 -13.92 0.77 2.24
C LYS A 51 -14.55 2.16 2.13
N ALA A 52 -14.70 2.85 3.25
CA ALA A 52 -15.25 4.20 3.26
C ALA A 52 -14.31 5.18 2.54
N GLU A 53 -13.02 5.14 2.83
CA GLU A 53 -12.01 6.00 2.23
C GLU A 53 -11.91 5.79 0.71
N TYR A 54 -11.80 4.54 0.26
CA TYR A 54 -11.65 4.23 -1.17
C TYR A 54 -12.86 4.62 -2.02
N LYS A 55 -14.05 4.69 -1.43
CA LYS A 55 -15.23 5.21 -2.12
C LYS A 55 -15.06 6.68 -2.53
N TYR A 56 -14.55 7.52 -1.63
CA TYR A 56 -14.28 8.93 -1.94
C TYR A 56 -13.09 9.10 -2.85
N LEU A 57 -12.04 8.30 -2.65
CA LEU A 57 -10.86 8.28 -3.50
C LEU A 57 -11.17 7.88 -4.94
N ALA A 58 -12.08 6.94 -5.16
CA ALA A 58 -12.52 6.55 -6.50
C ALA A 58 -13.14 7.72 -7.26
N ILE A 59 -13.94 8.57 -6.60
CA ILE A 59 -14.52 9.77 -7.20
C ILE A 59 -13.41 10.76 -7.58
N PHE A 60 -12.48 11.02 -6.67
CA PHE A 60 -11.34 11.90 -6.92
C PHE A 60 -10.48 11.42 -8.09
N VAL A 61 -10.09 10.14 -8.07
CA VAL A 61 -9.29 9.51 -9.14
C VAL A 61 -9.99 9.61 -10.50
N THR A 62 -11.30 9.38 -10.53
CA THR A 62 -12.08 9.49 -11.77
C THR A 62 -12.06 10.91 -12.32
N ILE A 63 -12.29 11.91 -11.45
CA ILE A 63 -12.26 13.32 -11.87
C ILE A 63 -10.89 13.70 -12.42
N VAL A 64 -9.80 13.35 -11.72
CA VAL A 64 -8.44 13.69 -12.15
C VAL A 64 -8.06 12.94 -13.43
N ALA A 65 -8.45 11.67 -13.58
CA ALA A 65 -8.21 10.91 -14.81
C ALA A 65 -8.90 11.54 -16.03
N VAL A 66 -10.15 11.99 -15.86
CA VAL A 66 -10.89 12.72 -16.91
C VAL A 66 -10.22 14.04 -17.23
N LEU A 67 -9.77 14.80 -16.23
CA LEU A 67 -9.06 16.05 -16.46
C LEU A 67 -7.75 15.81 -17.22
N LEU A 68 -6.95 14.82 -16.84
CA LEU A 68 -5.71 14.47 -17.54
C LEU A 68 -5.97 14.06 -18.99
N TYR A 69 -7.05 13.32 -19.23
CA TYR A 69 -7.43 12.92 -20.59
C TYR A 69 -7.68 14.12 -21.52
N PHE A 70 -8.29 15.21 -21.01
CA PHE A 70 -8.65 16.38 -21.85
C PHE A 70 -7.58 17.50 -21.84
N ILE A 71 -6.78 17.62 -20.78
CA ILE A 71 -5.81 18.72 -20.62
C ILE A 71 -4.48 18.37 -21.28
N THR A 72 -4.09 17.09 -21.32
CA THR A 72 -2.83 16.68 -21.94
C THR A 72 -3.00 16.66 -23.45
N GLU A 73 -2.34 17.57 -24.16
CA GLU A 73 -2.48 17.78 -25.59
C GLU A 73 -1.98 16.58 -26.41
N ASP A 74 -0.85 15.96 -25.99
CA ASP A 74 -0.29 14.77 -26.64
C ASP A 74 -0.50 13.54 -25.75
N ASP A 75 -1.14 12.50 -26.32
CA ASP A 75 -1.34 11.19 -25.67
C ASP A 75 -1.99 11.24 -24.25
N GLY A 76 -2.91 12.17 -24.04
CA GLY A 76 -3.63 12.33 -22.77
C GLY A 76 -4.30 11.05 -22.28
N HIS A 77 -4.73 10.18 -23.17
CA HIS A 77 -5.29 8.86 -22.84
C HIS A 77 -4.24 7.93 -22.20
N LEU A 78 -2.98 7.97 -22.62
CA LEU A 78 -1.90 7.16 -22.05
C LEU A 78 -1.50 7.69 -20.65
N THR A 79 -1.43 9.01 -20.52
CA THR A 79 -1.17 9.65 -19.21
C THR A 79 -2.27 9.35 -18.20
N ALA A 80 -3.54 9.40 -18.62
CA ALA A 80 -4.66 9.03 -17.77
C ALA A 80 -4.64 7.54 -17.40
N LEU A 81 -4.29 6.65 -18.31
CA LEU A 81 -4.11 5.23 -18.03
C LEU A 81 -2.95 4.98 -17.05
N ALA A 82 -1.82 5.65 -17.23
CA ALA A 82 -0.68 5.57 -16.32
C ALA A 82 -1.07 6.07 -14.90
N PHE A 83 -1.81 7.17 -14.81
CA PHE A 83 -2.36 7.70 -13.56
C PHE A 83 -3.26 6.68 -12.86
N LEU A 84 -4.19 6.06 -13.59
CA LEU A 84 -5.06 5.00 -13.04
C LEU A 84 -4.26 3.78 -12.59
N GLY A 85 -3.23 3.39 -13.34
CA GLY A 85 -2.30 2.32 -12.97
C GLY A 85 -1.57 2.62 -11.67
N GLY A 86 -1.08 3.85 -11.50
CA GLY A 86 -0.43 4.31 -10.27
C GLY A 86 -1.39 4.31 -9.08
N ALA A 87 -2.60 4.83 -9.27
CA ALA A 87 -3.64 4.81 -8.24
C ALA A 87 -3.99 3.38 -7.82
N LEU A 88 -4.15 2.45 -8.77
CA LEU A 88 -4.43 1.05 -8.49
C LEU A 88 -3.29 0.37 -7.73
N ALA A 89 -2.04 0.59 -8.15
CA ALA A 89 -0.87 0.05 -7.46
C ALA A 89 -0.81 0.53 -6.00
N SER A 90 -1.10 1.81 -5.76
CA SER A 90 -1.12 2.40 -4.42
C SER A 90 -2.25 1.84 -3.55
N VAL A 91 -3.46 1.64 -4.09
CA VAL A 91 -4.58 0.97 -3.40
C VAL A 91 -4.19 -0.45 -3.00
N LEU A 92 -3.61 -1.23 -3.91
CA LEU A 92 -3.18 -2.61 -3.64
C LEU A 92 -2.09 -2.66 -2.57
N ALA A 93 -1.12 -1.74 -2.63
CA ALA A 93 -0.07 -1.62 -1.63
C ALA A 93 -0.65 -1.27 -0.25
N GLY A 94 -1.57 -0.32 -0.18
CA GLY A 94 -2.26 0.08 1.05
C GLY A 94 -3.09 -1.05 1.67
N LEU A 95 -3.85 -1.78 0.84
CA LEU A 95 -4.60 -2.98 1.28
C LEU A 95 -3.68 -4.07 1.82
N SER A 96 -2.58 -4.36 1.12
CA SER A 96 -1.59 -5.33 1.56
C SER A 96 -0.98 -4.93 2.91
N GLY A 97 -0.55 -3.66 3.03
CA GLY A 97 0.04 -3.12 4.24
C GLY A 97 -0.90 -3.15 5.43
N MET A 98 -2.16 -2.72 5.26
CA MET A 98 -3.16 -2.71 6.32
C MET A 98 -3.47 -4.14 6.82
N LYS A 99 -3.65 -5.08 5.90
CA LYS A 99 -3.86 -6.50 6.25
C LYS A 99 -2.67 -7.09 6.99
N ALA A 100 -1.44 -6.78 6.57
CA ALA A 100 -0.24 -7.27 7.21
C ALA A 100 -0.06 -6.66 8.62
N ALA A 101 -0.26 -5.35 8.76
CA ALA A 101 -0.12 -4.66 10.03
C ALA A 101 -1.13 -5.16 11.06
N THR A 102 -2.42 -5.23 10.69
CA THR A 102 -3.47 -5.71 11.60
C THR A 102 -3.32 -7.18 11.94
N ALA A 103 -2.82 -8.01 11.00
CA ALA A 103 -2.51 -9.41 11.27
C ALA A 103 -1.29 -9.56 12.21
N ALA A 104 -0.29 -8.70 12.10
CA ALA A 104 0.90 -8.73 12.93
C ALA A 104 0.63 -8.26 14.37
N ASN A 105 -0.28 -7.29 14.59
CA ASN A 105 -0.50 -6.69 15.90
C ASN A 105 -0.82 -7.70 17.00
N GLY A 106 -1.86 -8.52 16.84
CA GLY A 106 -2.22 -9.53 17.83
C GLY A 106 -1.14 -10.61 18.02
N ARG A 107 -0.45 -10.96 16.93
CA ARG A 107 0.62 -11.96 16.95
C ARG A 107 1.89 -11.43 17.63
N THR A 108 2.16 -10.13 17.50
CA THR A 108 3.23 -9.46 18.25
C THR A 108 2.96 -9.51 19.75
N ALA A 109 1.72 -9.26 20.15
CA ALA A 109 1.32 -9.35 21.57
C ALA A 109 1.47 -10.78 22.11
N VAL A 110 1.14 -11.80 21.33
CA VAL A 110 1.36 -13.21 21.71
C VAL A 110 2.86 -13.52 21.79
N ALA A 111 3.65 -13.11 20.79
CA ALA A 111 5.10 -13.33 20.77
C ALA A 111 5.82 -12.62 21.93
N ALA A 112 5.30 -11.47 22.39
CA ALA A 112 5.84 -10.75 23.55
C ALA A 112 5.79 -11.53 24.87
N GLN A 113 4.90 -12.52 24.97
CA GLN A 113 4.84 -13.41 26.14
C GLN A 113 6.03 -14.38 26.17
N THR A 114 6.63 -14.68 25.00
CA THR A 114 7.81 -15.53 24.90
C THR A 114 9.09 -14.74 25.08
N GLY A 115 9.17 -13.55 24.46
CA GLY A 115 10.33 -12.68 24.58
C GLY A 115 10.24 -11.43 23.72
N GLN A 116 11.09 -10.45 24.04
CA GLN A 116 11.15 -9.19 23.30
C GLN A 116 11.69 -9.38 21.87
N ALA A 117 12.62 -10.31 21.67
CA ALA A 117 13.22 -10.57 20.36
C ALA A 117 12.18 -11.17 19.40
N GLU A 118 11.37 -12.11 19.87
CA GLU A 118 10.30 -12.76 19.14
C GLU A 118 9.21 -11.76 18.75
N ALA A 119 8.81 -10.89 19.68
CA ALA A 119 7.86 -9.83 19.40
C ALA A 119 8.37 -8.86 18.33
N LEU A 120 9.65 -8.46 18.43
CA LEU A 120 10.28 -7.56 17.47
C LEU A 120 10.34 -8.20 16.06
N GLU A 121 10.67 -9.50 15.98
CA GLU A 121 10.69 -10.21 14.69
C GLU A 121 9.31 -10.18 14.00
N VAL A 122 8.25 -10.47 14.73
CA VAL A 122 6.87 -10.46 14.18
C VAL A 122 6.48 -9.06 13.71
N SER A 123 6.72 -8.06 14.55
CA SER A 123 6.42 -6.65 14.23
C SER A 123 7.20 -6.16 13.02
N TYR A 124 8.51 -6.45 12.97
CA TYR A 124 9.39 -6.11 11.85
C TYR A 124 8.92 -6.76 10.54
N ASN A 125 8.57 -8.05 10.58
CA ASN A 125 8.05 -8.76 9.42
C ASN A 125 6.76 -8.13 8.90
N GLY A 126 5.85 -7.68 9.80
CA GLY A 126 4.65 -6.94 9.43
C GLY A 126 4.94 -5.65 8.67
N GLY A 127 5.89 -4.86 9.17
CA GLY A 127 6.36 -3.65 8.49
C GLY A 127 7.06 -3.93 7.16
N ALA A 128 7.88 -4.99 7.10
CA ALA A 128 8.59 -5.41 5.90
C ALA A 128 7.63 -5.83 4.77
N VAL A 129 6.50 -6.49 5.08
CA VAL A 129 5.46 -6.81 4.09
C VAL A 129 4.93 -5.54 3.44
N MET A 130 4.62 -4.51 4.22
CA MET A 130 4.15 -3.23 3.69
C MET A 130 5.21 -2.55 2.83
N GLY A 131 6.44 -2.43 3.34
CA GLY A 131 7.54 -1.78 2.63
C GLY A 131 7.86 -2.44 1.30
N LEU A 132 7.94 -3.78 1.27
CA LEU A 132 8.19 -4.55 0.05
C LEU A 132 7.00 -4.50 -0.93
N SER A 133 5.77 -4.44 -0.43
CA SER A 133 4.58 -4.28 -1.29
C SER A 133 4.55 -2.91 -1.95
N VAL A 134 4.81 -1.83 -1.20
CA VAL A 134 4.87 -0.47 -1.74
C VAL A 134 6.01 -0.32 -2.74
N GLY A 135 7.23 -0.72 -2.36
CA GLY A 135 8.41 -0.65 -3.22
C GLY A 135 8.28 -1.56 -4.44
N GLY A 136 7.80 -2.80 -4.26
CA GLY A 136 7.60 -3.76 -5.33
C GLY A 136 6.54 -3.33 -6.34
N LEU A 137 5.35 -2.91 -5.89
CA LEU A 137 4.30 -2.45 -6.79
C LEU A 137 4.66 -1.13 -7.48
N GLY A 138 5.33 -0.21 -6.77
CA GLY A 138 5.80 1.04 -7.33
C GLY A 138 6.86 0.80 -8.41
N LEU A 139 7.87 -0.01 -8.11
CA LEU A 139 8.93 -0.34 -9.06
C LEU A 139 8.39 -1.14 -10.26
N LEU A 140 7.50 -2.10 -10.02
CA LEU A 140 6.85 -2.86 -11.08
C LEU A 140 6.06 -1.94 -12.01
N GLY A 141 5.23 -1.06 -11.45
CA GLY A 141 4.39 -0.17 -12.24
C GLY A 141 5.19 0.83 -13.05
N ILE A 142 6.18 1.51 -12.47
CA ILE A 142 7.01 2.45 -13.21
C ILE A 142 7.84 1.76 -14.29
N SER A 143 8.33 0.54 -14.03
CA SER A 143 9.08 -0.24 -15.03
C SER A 143 8.21 -0.70 -16.20
N LEU A 144 6.94 -1.06 -15.93
CA LEU A 144 5.98 -1.38 -16.98
C LEU A 144 5.63 -0.16 -17.82
N VAL A 145 5.40 1.00 -17.18
CA VAL A 145 5.18 2.26 -17.90
C VAL A 145 6.40 2.59 -18.78
N ALA A 146 7.60 2.48 -18.23
CA ALA A 146 8.83 2.72 -19.01
C ALA A 146 8.98 1.74 -20.17
N TYR A 147 8.64 0.49 -19.98
CA TYR A 147 8.77 -0.54 -21.01
C TYR A 147 7.73 -0.37 -22.13
N PHE A 148 6.46 -0.17 -21.79
CA PHE A 148 5.39 -0.08 -22.80
C PHE A 148 5.32 1.27 -23.50
N PHE A 149 5.71 2.34 -22.83
CA PHE A 149 5.65 3.70 -23.37
C PHE A 149 7.02 4.25 -23.78
N GLY A 150 8.08 3.43 -23.70
CA GLY A 150 9.39 3.75 -24.26
C GLY A 150 10.15 4.86 -23.51
N ALA A 151 10.01 5.01 -22.22
CA ALA A 151 10.66 6.05 -21.40
C ALA A 151 12.19 5.93 -21.30
N GLY A 152 12.85 5.55 -22.41
CA GLY A 152 14.29 5.36 -22.47
C GLY A 152 15.03 6.29 -23.44
N ASP A 153 14.32 6.93 -24.36
CA ASP A 153 14.92 7.82 -25.34
C ASP A 153 14.78 9.29 -24.92
N ALA A 154 15.92 9.96 -24.81
CA ALA A 154 15.99 11.33 -24.33
C ALA A 154 15.26 12.29 -25.28
N GLY A 155 14.13 12.81 -24.87
CA GLY A 155 13.50 13.94 -25.53
C GLY A 155 11.99 13.93 -25.65
N ASP A 156 11.26 12.90 -25.15
CA ASP A 156 9.87 12.72 -25.50
C ASP A 156 8.86 12.63 -24.34
N THR A 157 7.58 12.80 -24.71
CA THR A 157 6.33 12.68 -23.98
C THR A 157 6.24 11.51 -22.98
N ASN A 158 7.15 10.56 -23.07
CA ASN A 158 7.26 9.34 -22.26
C ASN A 158 7.51 9.63 -20.76
N ILE A 159 8.18 10.75 -20.43
CA ILE A 159 8.35 11.21 -19.04
C ILE A 159 7.01 11.64 -18.44
N THR A 160 6.12 12.20 -19.26
CA THR A 160 4.78 12.63 -18.84
C THR A 160 3.94 11.44 -18.38
N HIS A 161 4.03 10.29 -19.05
CA HIS A 161 3.32 9.08 -18.63
C HIS A 161 3.86 8.50 -17.31
N ALA A 162 5.19 8.51 -17.15
CA ALA A 162 5.82 8.11 -15.89
C ALA A 162 5.44 9.05 -14.73
N ALA A 163 5.38 10.36 -14.99
CA ALA A 163 4.89 11.35 -14.04
C ALA A 163 3.40 11.13 -13.72
N GLY A 164 2.58 10.78 -14.72
CA GLY A 164 1.18 10.41 -14.54
C GLY A 164 1.01 9.24 -13.57
N PHE A 165 1.78 8.16 -13.75
CA PHE A 165 1.80 7.02 -12.82
C PHE A 165 2.20 7.45 -11.39
N GLY A 166 3.29 8.22 -11.25
CA GLY A 166 3.75 8.74 -9.97
C GLY A 166 2.70 9.61 -9.28
N MET A 167 2.02 10.47 -10.03
CA MET A 167 0.96 11.33 -9.53
C MET A 167 -0.25 10.52 -9.03
N GLY A 168 -0.66 9.47 -9.76
CA GLY A 168 -1.72 8.56 -9.33
C GLY A 168 -1.38 7.83 -8.02
N ALA A 169 -0.18 7.26 -7.95
CA ALA A 169 0.30 6.57 -6.76
C ALA A 169 0.41 7.52 -5.56
N SER A 170 0.99 8.70 -5.74
CA SER A 170 1.20 9.69 -4.68
C SER A 170 -0.11 10.27 -4.15
N SER A 171 -1.09 10.52 -5.02
CA SER A 171 -2.40 11.04 -4.63
C SER A 171 -3.09 10.08 -3.67
N ILE A 172 -3.18 8.80 -4.01
CA ILE A 172 -3.78 7.78 -3.15
C ILE A 172 -2.99 7.65 -1.84
N ALA A 173 -1.65 7.57 -1.91
CA ALA A 173 -0.81 7.44 -0.73
C ALA A 173 -0.95 8.63 0.23
N LEU A 174 -1.13 9.86 -0.28
CA LEU A 174 -1.35 11.05 0.53
C LEU A 174 -2.67 10.96 1.31
N PHE A 175 -3.77 10.65 0.62
CA PHE A 175 -5.08 10.54 1.25
C PHE A 175 -5.12 9.39 2.26
N ALA A 176 -4.58 8.22 1.92
CA ALA A 176 -4.49 7.08 2.82
C ALA A 176 -3.68 7.40 4.10
N ARG A 177 -2.61 8.19 3.98
CA ARG A 177 -1.82 8.65 5.13
C ARG A 177 -2.59 9.62 6.02
N VAL A 178 -3.28 10.59 5.43
CA VAL A 178 -4.09 11.56 6.18
C VAL A 178 -5.27 10.87 6.84
N GLY A 179 -6.01 10.04 6.09
CA GLY A 179 -7.13 9.27 6.60
C GLY A 179 -6.72 8.32 7.71
N GLY A 180 -5.61 7.58 7.53
CA GLY A 180 -5.05 6.71 8.57
C GLY A 180 -4.66 7.46 9.83
N GLY A 181 -4.09 8.66 9.71
CA GLY A 181 -3.78 9.53 10.85
C GLY A 181 -5.04 10.00 11.60
N ILE A 182 -6.12 10.30 10.89
CA ILE A 182 -7.41 10.63 11.49
C ILE A 182 -7.99 9.43 12.22
N TYR A 183 -7.97 8.24 11.59
CA TYR A 183 -8.45 7.00 12.19
C TYR A 183 -7.73 6.66 13.49
N THR A 184 -6.39 6.72 13.51
CA THR A 184 -5.61 6.41 14.71
C THR A 184 -5.83 7.42 15.83
N LYS A 185 -5.93 8.70 15.53
CA LYS A 185 -6.19 9.73 16.53
C LYS A 185 -7.64 9.74 16.99
N ALA A 186 -8.59 9.85 16.08
CA ALA A 186 -10.00 10.03 16.44
C ALA A 186 -10.66 8.76 16.95
N CYS A 187 -10.34 7.59 16.37
CA CYS A 187 -11.02 6.34 16.72
C CYS A 187 -10.28 5.50 17.76
N LEU A 188 -8.96 5.58 17.83
CA LEU A 188 -8.19 4.76 18.77
C LEU A 188 -7.72 5.53 20.00
N LEU A 189 -7.21 6.75 19.84
CA LEU A 189 -6.68 7.54 20.95
C LEU A 189 -7.77 8.24 21.75
N TYR A 190 -8.72 8.94 21.09
CA TYR A 190 -9.74 9.72 21.79
C TYR A 190 -10.91 8.89 22.34
N THR A 191 -11.01 7.61 21.98
CA THR A 191 -12.02 6.69 22.55
C THR A 191 -11.45 5.70 23.53
N SER A 192 -10.15 5.76 23.84
CA SER A 192 -9.49 4.94 24.86
C SER A 192 -9.15 5.77 26.09
N ASP A 193 -9.14 5.14 27.25
CA ASP A 193 -8.77 5.77 28.54
C ASP A 193 -7.32 6.31 28.51
N ALA A 194 -6.48 5.84 27.59
CA ALA A 194 -5.12 6.35 27.36
C ALA A 194 -5.07 7.78 26.76
N ALA A 195 -6.21 8.35 26.38
CA ALA A 195 -6.28 9.73 25.90
C ALA A 195 -6.38 10.75 27.05
N ASP A 196 -6.70 10.29 28.25
CA ASP A 196 -6.94 11.13 29.44
C ASP A 196 -5.70 11.18 30.36
N GLU A 197 -4.62 10.46 30.05
CA GLU A 197 -3.32 10.50 30.70
C GLU A 197 -2.31 11.38 29.92
#